data_73358b2d22a317797c495ed3a4daebfc
#
_entry.id   73358b2d22a317797c495ed3a4daebfc
#
_cell.length_a   1.000
_cell.length_b   1.000
_cell.length_c   1.000
_cell.angle_alpha   90.00
_cell.angle_beta   90.00
_cell.angle_gamma   90.00
#
_symmetry.space_group_name_H-M   'P 1'
#
loop_
_entity.id
_entity.type
_entity.pdbx_description
1 polymer ?
#
loop_
_entity_poly.entity_id
_entity_poly.type
_entity_poly.pdbx_seq_one_letter_code
_entity_poly.pdbx_strand_id
1 'polypeptide(L)'
;MTRTVQTKTTEPSTTQLSTTEASTTQAGEAHASATHANAAETVLVLAGGLSHERDVSLRSGRRVSQALRSRGLEVVESDVDSALLPRLEELPGAVVFPVLHGEAGEDGSLREVLALLGVPFVGSIGSACRVAFDKSVANRVVAEAGLTTPDQIALPHEIFRELGAQTLVRALGEQLGFPMMVKPSRGGSALGCSKVSRPDQLPSAMVGAYAYGAVAVVERFIEGTEVTVAVVDRGMGPEALPIVEIRPDSGVYDYTARYTAGATRFLCPAELPAEVADRCAALGLKIHEVLGLRDLSRTDMIVNSDGEPVFLEVNVAPGMTETSAVPLAIEAAGWSLGKMCADLVRGAAARSSVSAVSAIP
;
A
#
# COMPACT_ATOMS: atom_id res chain seq x y z
N MET A 1 -46.71 42.00 -61.09
CA MET A 1 -46.83 43.41 -60.75
C MET A 1 -45.58 43.74 -59.98
N THR A 2 -44.49 44.22 -60.65
CA THR A 2 -44.11 45.60 -60.87
C THR A 2 -43.85 46.30 -59.48
N ARG A 3 -42.66 46.73 -59.17
CA ARG A 3 -41.67 47.73 -59.66
C ARG A 3 -40.47 47.73 -58.71
N THR A 4 -39.25 47.53 -59.07
CA THR A 4 -38.19 48.36 -59.60
C THR A 4 -38.10 49.80 -59.05
N VAL A 5 -36.88 50.16 -58.57
CA VAL A 5 -36.08 51.37 -58.90
C VAL A 5 -34.98 51.50 -57.79
N GLN A 6 -33.70 51.23 -58.12
CA GLN A 6 -32.56 52.03 -58.61
C GLN A 6 -32.14 53.20 -57.71
N THR A 7 -30.96 53.10 -57.26
CA THR A 7 -29.65 53.75 -57.50
C THR A 7 -29.32 54.97 -56.63
N LYS A 8 -28.19 54.99 -55.96
CA LYS A 8 -27.04 55.84 -56.41
C LYS A 8 -25.80 55.68 -55.50
N THR A 9 -24.72 55.48 -56.19
CA THR A 9 -23.32 55.59 -55.81
C THR A 9 -22.90 56.93 -55.19
N THR A 10 -21.93 56.85 -54.24
CA THR A 10 -20.71 57.70 -54.27
C THR A 10 -19.69 57.21 -53.21
N GLU A 11 -18.50 56.83 -53.66
CA GLU A 11 -17.23 56.91 -52.99
C GLU A 11 -16.64 58.33 -53.07
N PRO A 12 -15.50 58.72 -52.48
CA PRO A 12 -14.61 58.08 -51.49
C PRO A 12 -14.17 59.04 -50.35
N SER A 13 -13.48 58.59 -49.35
CA SER A 13 -12.26 59.24 -48.84
C SER A 13 -11.55 58.45 -47.75
N THR A 14 -10.29 58.18 -48.00
CA THR A 14 -9.21 57.73 -47.16
C THR A 14 -9.03 58.61 -45.94
N THR A 15 -8.86 58.03 -44.77
CA THR A 15 -7.90 58.49 -43.74
C THR A 15 -7.54 57.38 -42.76
N GLN A 16 -6.26 57.20 -42.67
CA GLN A 16 -5.57 56.33 -41.71
C GLN A 16 -5.97 56.59 -40.23
N LEU A 17 -6.09 55.55 -39.45
CA LEU A 17 -5.63 55.61 -38.07
C LEU A 17 -5.22 54.21 -37.62
N SER A 18 -4.00 54.18 -37.20
CA SER A 18 -3.14 53.14 -36.74
C SER A 18 -3.61 52.49 -35.45
N THR A 19 -3.29 51.19 -35.33
CA THR A 19 -2.79 50.50 -34.14
C THR A 19 -3.48 50.71 -32.81
N THR A 20 -4.27 49.74 -32.38
CA THR A 20 -4.33 49.24 -30.97
C THR A 20 -5.16 47.94 -30.91
N GLU A 21 -4.64 46.83 -31.44
CA GLU A 21 -5.15 45.50 -31.17
C GLU A 21 -3.98 44.52 -31.02
N ALA A 22 -3.25 44.65 -29.91
CA ALA A 22 -2.29 43.64 -29.51
C ALA A 22 -1.94 43.76 -28.01
N SER A 23 -2.92 43.76 -27.11
CA SER A 23 -2.62 43.78 -25.70
C SER A 23 -3.62 43.05 -24.76
N THR A 24 -4.66 42.40 -25.30
CA THR A 24 -5.71 41.79 -24.45
C THR A 24 -5.68 40.28 -24.43
N THR A 25 -4.92 39.63 -25.33
CA THR A 25 -4.88 38.17 -25.42
C THR A 25 -3.78 37.52 -24.59
N GLN A 26 -2.70 38.25 -24.26
CA GLN A 26 -1.61 37.70 -23.43
C GLN A 26 -1.87 37.78 -21.94
N ALA A 27 -2.77 38.63 -21.45
CA ALA A 27 -3.11 38.69 -20.02
C ALA A 27 -4.09 37.58 -19.60
N GLY A 28 -4.89 37.03 -20.51
CA GLY A 28 -5.84 35.94 -20.22
C GLY A 28 -5.18 34.57 -20.10
N GLU A 29 -4.18 34.29 -20.93
CA GLU A 29 -3.47 33.00 -20.87
C GLU A 29 -2.49 32.91 -19.68
N ALA A 30 -1.87 34.03 -19.29
CA ALA A 30 -1.01 34.08 -18.10
C ALA A 30 -1.78 33.93 -16.79
N HIS A 31 -3.05 34.36 -16.73
CA HIS A 31 -3.90 34.20 -15.54
C HIS A 31 -4.47 32.80 -15.41
N ALA A 32 -4.80 32.11 -16.50
CA ALA A 32 -5.28 30.73 -16.49
C ALA A 32 -4.15 29.72 -16.12
N SER A 33 -2.91 30.01 -16.56
CA SER A 33 -1.75 29.17 -16.23
C SER A 33 -1.27 29.38 -14.79
N ALA A 34 -1.41 30.58 -14.23
CA ALA A 34 -1.02 30.87 -12.84
C ALA A 34 -2.02 30.33 -11.81
N THR A 35 -3.30 30.17 -12.17
CA THR A 35 -4.33 29.61 -11.26
C THR A 35 -4.30 28.09 -11.15
N HIS A 36 -3.73 27.37 -12.13
CA HIS A 36 -3.53 25.92 -12.03
C HIS A 36 -2.23 25.52 -11.30
N ALA A 37 -1.29 26.43 -11.11
CA ALA A 37 -0.03 26.16 -10.42
C ALA A 37 -0.09 26.39 -8.89
N ASN A 38 -1.21 26.86 -8.33
CA ASN A 38 -1.31 27.30 -6.93
C ASN A 38 -2.52 26.76 -6.14
N ALA A 39 -3.24 25.76 -6.65
CA ALA A 39 -4.10 24.95 -5.78
C ALA A 39 -3.16 24.07 -4.97
N ALA A 40 -2.84 24.46 -3.74
CA ALA A 40 -2.19 23.58 -2.78
C ALA A 40 -3.04 22.32 -2.71
N GLU A 41 -2.48 21.19 -3.17
CA GLU A 41 -3.19 19.91 -3.13
C GLU A 41 -3.55 19.62 -1.67
N THR A 42 -4.84 19.65 -1.35
CA THR A 42 -5.32 19.23 -0.05
C THR A 42 -5.18 17.71 0.05
N VAL A 43 -4.55 17.25 1.11
CA VAL A 43 -4.38 15.82 1.39
C VAL A 43 -5.25 15.43 2.56
N LEU A 44 -6.15 14.46 2.37
CA LEU A 44 -6.90 13.86 3.44
C LEU A 44 -6.16 12.61 3.94
N VAL A 45 -5.50 12.69 5.09
CA VAL A 45 -4.83 11.57 5.73
C VAL A 45 -5.86 10.79 6.54
N LEU A 46 -6.10 9.53 6.15
CA LEU A 46 -6.99 8.63 6.88
C LEU A 46 -6.20 7.78 7.86
N ALA A 47 -6.53 7.88 9.15
CA ALA A 47 -5.90 7.11 10.21
C ALA A 47 -6.91 6.74 11.30
N GLY A 48 -6.71 5.62 11.96
CA GLY A 48 -7.62 5.10 12.97
C GLY A 48 -8.25 3.78 12.53
N GLY A 49 -9.56 3.77 12.26
CA GLY A 49 -10.31 2.55 11.94
C GLY A 49 -10.60 1.70 13.18
N LEU A 50 -11.24 0.54 12.99
CA LEU A 50 -11.69 -0.35 14.07
C LEU A 50 -10.78 -1.57 14.29
N SER A 51 -9.61 -1.63 13.64
CA SER A 51 -8.70 -2.77 13.80
C SER A 51 -7.95 -2.74 15.13
N HIS A 52 -7.39 -3.88 15.52
CA HIS A 52 -6.48 -3.99 16.68
C HIS A 52 -5.23 -3.10 16.53
N GLU A 53 -4.92 -2.63 15.32
CA GLU A 53 -3.77 -1.78 15.00
C GLU A 53 -4.09 -0.28 14.98
N ARG A 54 -5.28 0.11 15.51
CA ARG A 54 -5.74 1.50 15.54
C ARG A 54 -4.69 2.48 16.07
N ASP A 55 -4.03 2.17 17.16
CA ASP A 55 -3.02 3.05 17.78
C ASP A 55 -1.79 3.24 16.90
N VAL A 56 -1.39 2.18 16.20
CA VAL A 56 -0.29 2.23 15.21
C VAL A 56 -0.70 3.12 14.03
N SER A 57 -1.94 2.97 13.55
CA SER A 57 -2.51 3.79 12.49
C SER A 57 -2.53 5.27 12.86
N LEU A 58 -3.05 5.62 14.04
CA LEU A 58 -3.10 7.01 14.51
C LEU A 58 -1.70 7.64 14.66
N ARG A 59 -0.70 6.89 15.14
CA ARG A 59 0.69 7.35 15.22
C ARG A 59 1.31 7.54 13.83
N SER A 60 1.11 6.57 12.94
CA SER A 60 1.56 6.63 11.54
C SER A 60 0.92 7.81 10.81
N GLY A 61 -0.40 8.02 10.99
CA GLY A 61 -1.15 9.13 10.39
C GLY A 61 -0.61 10.50 10.82
N ARG A 62 -0.41 10.71 12.13
CA ARG A 62 0.18 11.96 12.63
C ARG A 62 1.56 12.23 12.03
N ARG A 63 2.41 11.20 11.92
CA ARG A 63 3.75 11.34 11.34
C ARG A 63 3.70 11.69 9.85
N VAL A 64 2.86 11.02 9.07
CA VAL A 64 2.65 11.30 7.65
C VAL A 64 2.08 12.72 7.47
N SER A 65 1.08 13.12 8.26
CA SER A 65 0.50 14.47 8.24
C SER A 65 1.56 15.55 8.52
N GLN A 66 2.37 15.35 9.55
CA GLN A 66 3.45 16.29 9.88
C GLN A 66 4.50 16.35 8.75
N ALA A 67 4.84 15.21 8.16
CA ALA A 67 5.79 15.11 7.06
C ALA A 67 5.28 15.84 5.80
N LEU A 68 3.99 15.71 5.47
CA LEU A 68 3.35 16.41 4.35
C LEU A 68 3.25 17.92 4.60
N ARG A 69 2.82 18.34 5.81
CA ARG A 69 2.78 19.76 6.20
C ARG A 69 4.17 20.42 6.12
N SER A 70 5.25 19.71 6.47
CA SER A 70 6.62 20.21 6.34
C SER A 70 7.03 20.46 4.88
N ARG A 71 6.27 19.95 3.92
CA ARG A 71 6.46 20.18 2.48
C ARG A 71 5.51 21.24 1.91
N GLY A 72 4.75 21.92 2.76
CA GLY A 72 3.82 22.98 2.38
C GLY A 72 2.47 22.51 1.85
N LEU A 73 2.13 21.22 2.00
CA LEU A 73 0.82 20.70 1.63
C LEU A 73 -0.21 21.02 2.73
N GLU A 74 -1.45 21.28 2.31
CA GLU A 74 -2.58 21.38 3.23
C GLU A 74 -3.01 19.98 3.63
N VAL A 75 -3.13 19.70 4.93
CA VAL A 75 -3.43 18.34 5.41
C VAL A 75 -4.59 18.37 6.40
N VAL A 76 -5.63 17.63 6.03
CA VAL A 76 -6.77 17.30 6.89
C VAL A 76 -6.60 15.87 7.39
N GLU A 77 -6.77 15.64 8.69
CA GLU A 77 -6.75 14.30 9.30
C GLU A 77 -8.19 13.83 9.55
N SER A 78 -8.47 12.57 9.24
CA SER A 78 -9.78 11.96 9.46
C SER A 78 -9.66 10.51 9.87
N ASP A 79 -10.63 10.06 10.64
CA ASP A 79 -10.88 8.62 10.84
C ASP A 79 -11.80 8.08 9.74
N VAL A 80 -11.97 6.76 9.71
CA VAL A 80 -12.95 6.06 8.87
C VAL A 80 -14.22 5.86 9.68
N ASP A 81 -15.13 6.84 9.58
CA ASP A 81 -16.41 6.85 10.26
C ASP A 81 -17.52 7.40 9.34
N SER A 82 -18.71 7.59 9.87
CA SER A 82 -19.86 8.10 9.11
C SER A 82 -19.70 9.52 8.56
N ALA A 83 -18.73 10.29 9.05
CA ALA A 83 -18.42 11.63 8.56
C ALA A 83 -17.46 11.64 7.37
N LEU A 84 -16.85 10.49 7.00
CA LEU A 84 -15.85 10.44 5.94
C LEU A 84 -16.40 10.87 4.58
N LEU A 85 -17.54 10.31 4.17
CA LEU A 85 -18.12 10.63 2.85
C LEU A 85 -18.57 12.09 2.75
N PRO A 86 -19.31 12.66 3.71
CA PRO A 86 -19.59 14.10 3.73
C PRO A 86 -18.33 14.97 3.68
N ARG A 87 -17.28 14.59 4.40
CA ARG A 87 -16.01 15.33 4.39
C ARG A 87 -15.32 15.29 3.04
N LEU A 88 -15.38 14.18 2.32
CA LEU A 88 -14.84 14.09 0.95
C LEU A 88 -15.59 15.01 -0.02
N GLU A 89 -16.91 15.20 0.16
CA GLU A 89 -17.71 16.15 -0.62
C GLU A 89 -17.32 17.60 -0.32
N GLU A 90 -16.93 17.91 0.91
CA GLU A 90 -16.44 19.24 1.34
C GLU A 90 -15.01 19.54 0.85
N LEU A 91 -14.27 18.54 0.41
CA LEU A 91 -12.86 18.64 -0.02
C LEU A 91 -12.69 18.22 -1.48
N PRO A 92 -13.31 18.91 -2.45
CA PRO A 92 -13.24 18.53 -3.86
C PRO A 92 -11.80 18.58 -4.36
N GLY A 93 -11.36 17.49 -5.00
CA GLY A 93 -10.00 17.36 -5.54
C GLY A 93 -8.92 16.99 -4.51
N ALA A 94 -9.28 16.75 -3.25
CA ALA A 94 -8.34 16.27 -2.26
C ALA A 94 -7.83 14.86 -2.62
N VAL A 95 -6.54 14.61 -2.36
CA VAL A 95 -5.95 13.29 -2.47
C VAL A 95 -6.03 12.58 -1.12
N VAL A 96 -6.58 11.37 -1.11
CA VAL A 96 -6.63 10.55 0.11
C VAL A 96 -5.31 9.81 0.30
N PHE A 97 -4.71 9.93 1.48
CA PHE A 97 -3.56 9.13 1.91
C PHE A 97 -4.00 8.17 3.03
N PRO A 98 -4.35 6.91 2.69
CA PRO A 98 -4.78 5.95 3.70
C PRO A 98 -3.56 5.42 4.48
N VAL A 99 -3.57 5.63 5.79
CA VAL A 99 -2.56 5.15 6.75
C VAL A 99 -3.26 4.23 7.76
N LEU A 100 -4.10 3.37 7.24
CA LEU A 100 -4.93 2.43 7.99
C LEU A 100 -4.27 1.06 7.98
N HIS A 101 -4.25 0.40 9.13
CA HIS A 101 -3.69 -0.94 9.28
C HIS A 101 -4.77 -1.96 9.64
N GLY A 102 -4.53 -3.22 9.25
CA GLY A 102 -5.47 -4.31 9.41
C GLY A 102 -6.60 -4.29 8.40
N GLU A 103 -7.67 -5.06 8.66
CA GLU A 103 -8.69 -5.41 7.67
C GLU A 103 -9.27 -4.20 6.95
N ALA A 104 -9.76 -3.20 7.66
CA ALA A 104 -10.40 -2.02 7.06
C ALA A 104 -9.45 -1.17 6.19
N GLY A 105 -8.14 -1.25 6.43
CA GLY A 105 -7.13 -0.49 5.69
C GLY A 105 -6.50 -1.26 4.54
N GLU A 106 -6.47 -2.59 4.62
CA GLU A 106 -5.64 -3.42 3.76
C GLU A 106 -6.43 -4.41 2.88
N ASP A 107 -7.70 -4.69 3.20
CA ASP A 107 -8.55 -5.61 2.44
C ASP A 107 -9.04 -5.05 1.09
N GLY A 108 -8.81 -3.77 0.83
CA GLY A 108 -9.19 -3.08 -0.39
C GLY A 108 -10.60 -2.47 -0.40
N SER A 109 -11.44 -2.75 0.59
CA SER A 109 -12.84 -2.30 0.61
C SER A 109 -12.97 -0.78 0.58
N LEU A 110 -12.21 -0.07 1.42
CA LEU A 110 -12.20 1.40 1.41
C LEU A 110 -11.70 1.96 0.07
N ARG A 111 -10.69 1.34 -0.53
CA ARG A 111 -10.13 1.78 -1.82
C ARG A 111 -11.11 1.61 -2.97
N GLU A 112 -11.97 0.58 -2.94
CA GLU A 112 -13.07 0.43 -3.89
C GLU A 112 -14.11 1.56 -3.74
N VAL A 113 -14.43 1.97 -2.51
CA VAL A 113 -15.33 3.11 -2.26
C VAL A 113 -14.72 4.40 -2.79
N LEU A 114 -13.44 4.67 -2.52
CA LEU A 114 -12.76 5.85 -3.04
C LEU A 114 -12.72 5.86 -4.58
N ALA A 115 -12.46 4.71 -5.19
CA ALA A 115 -12.47 4.55 -6.65
C ALA A 115 -13.88 4.78 -7.24
N LEU A 116 -14.93 4.24 -6.60
CA LEU A 116 -16.33 4.45 -6.99
C LEU A 116 -16.70 5.95 -6.98
N LEU A 117 -16.18 6.70 -6.02
CA LEU A 117 -16.41 8.14 -5.89
C LEU A 117 -15.49 9.00 -6.77
N GLY A 118 -14.58 8.38 -7.52
CA GLY A 118 -13.59 9.10 -8.34
C GLY A 118 -12.56 9.89 -7.52
N VAL A 119 -12.41 9.56 -6.23
CA VAL A 119 -11.47 10.25 -5.33
C VAL A 119 -10.07 9.68 -5.52
N PRO A 120 -9.05 10.52 -5.85
CA PRO A 120 -7.68 10.06 -5.99
C PRO A 120 -7.11 9.61 -4.63
N PHE A 121 -6.35 8.52 -4.63
CA PHE A 121 -5.75 8.00 -3.41
C PHE A 121 -4.36 7.40 -3.66
N VAL A 122 -3.54 7.44 -2.62
CA VAL A 122 -2.22 6.80 -2.55
C VAL A 122 -2.38 5.32 -2.22
N GLY A 123 -1.60 4.48 -2.86
CA GLY A 123 -1.53 3.03 -2.64
C GLY A 123 -2.22 2.19 -3.69
N SER A 124 -2.22 0.89 -3.49
CA SER A 124 -2.72 -0.12 -4.41
C SER A 124 -4.25 -0.06 -4.55
N ILE A 125 -4.76 -0.48 -5.70
CA ILE A 125 -6.21 -0.56 -5.97
C ILE A 125 -6.84 -1.69 -5.14
N GLY A 126 -8.17 -1.62 -4.94
CA GLY A 126 -8.88 -2.54 -4.05
C GLY A 126 -8.75 -4.01 -4.43
N SER A 127 -8.74 -4.35 -5.72
CA SER A 127 -8.55 -5.73 -6.19
C SER A 127 -7.16 -6.29 -5.85
N ALA A 128 -6.11 -5.50 -6.04
CA ALA A 128 -4.74 -5.88 -5.67
C ALA A 128 -4.59 -6.02 -4.15
N CYS A 129 -5.20 -5.12 -3.37
CA CYS A 129 -5.22 -5.21 -1.92
C CYS A 129 -5.87 -6.50 -1.43
N ARG A 130 -7.00 -6.91 -2.02
CA ARG A 130 -7.70 -8.15 -1.68
C ARG A 130 -6.83 -9.39 -1.86
N VAL A 131 -6.06 -9.45 -2.96
CA VAL A 131 -5.11 -10.54 -3.21
C VAL A 131 -3.97 -10.49 -2.21
N ALA A 132 -3.37 -9.34 -2.00
CA ALA A 132 -2.22 -9.16 -1.11
C ALA A 132 -2.54 -9.44 0.37
N PHE A 133 -3.74 -9.08 0.83
CA PHE A 133 -4.17 -9.24 2.22
C PHE A 133 -4.47 -10.69 2.61
N ASP A 134 -4.83 -11.54 1.65
CA ASP A 134 -5.05 -12.97 1.88
C ASP A 134 -3.76 -13.76 1.62
N LYS A 135 -3.09 -14.17 2.72
CA LYS A 135 -1.79 -14.86 2.65
C LYS A 135 -1.81 -16.11 1.79
N SER A 136 -2.93 -16.86 1.82
CA SER A 136 -3.06 -18.09 1.02
C SER A 136 -3.16 -17.79 -0.46
N VAL A 137 -3.86 -16.73 -0.82
CA VAL A 137 -4.03 -16.29 -2.21
C VAL A 137 -2.77 -15.62 -2.73
N ALA A 138 -2.18 -14.69 -1.96
CA ALA A 138 -0.94 -14.02 -2.34
C ALA A 138 0.20 -15.01 -2.58
N ASN A 139 0.37 -15.97 -1.65
CA ASN A 139 1.38 -17.02 -1.78
C ASN A 139 1.15 -17.86 -3.05
N ARG A 140 -0.10 -18.22 -3.36
CA ARG A 140 -0.42 -18.97 -4.57
C ARG A 140 -0.07 -18.20 -5.85
N VAL A 141 -0.43 -16.93 -5.92
CA VAL A 141 -0.12 -16.06 -7.07
C VAL A 141 1.40 -15.91 -7.26
N VAL A 142 2.11 -15.69 -6.14
CA VAL A 142 3.58 -15.57 -6.14
C VAL A 142 4.25 -16.87 -6.59
N ALA A 143 3.77 -18.03 -6.10
CA ALA A 143 4.28 -19.35 -6.50
C ALA A 143 4.01 -19.65 -7.99
N GLU A 144 2.83 -19.29 -8.51
CA GLU A 144 2.49 -19.45 -9.94
C GLU A 144 3.36 -18.56 -10.86
N ALA A 145 3.88 -17.45 -10.33
CA ALA A 145 4.86 -16.63 -11.02
C ALA A 145 6.28 -17.22 -10.97
N GLY A 146 6.48 -18.40 -10.38
CA GLY A 146 7.77 -19.08 -10.27
C GLY A 146 8.69 -18.54 -9.16
N LEU A 147 8.14 -17.81 -8.19
CA LEU A 147 8.90 -17.26 -7.08
C LEU A 147 8.83 -18.19 -5.85
N THR A 148 9.85 -18.16 -5.02
CA THR A 148 9.99 -19.07 -3.87
C THR A 148 9.05 -18.68 -2.74
N THR A 149 8.19 -19.63 -2.34
CA THR A 149 7.24 -19.53 -1.25
C THR A 149 7.29 -20.79 -0.38
N PRO A 150 6.86 -20.76 0.90
CA PRO A 150 6.71 -21.97 1.67
C PRO A 150 5.56 -22.84 1.12
N ASP A 151 5.74 -24.16 1.15
CA ASP A 151 4.62 -25.09 0.96
C ASP A 151 3.55 -24.80 2.00
N GLN A 152 2.29 -24.67 1.56
CA GLN A 152 1.18 -24.33 2.47
C GLN A 152 -0.11 -25.05 2.13
N ILE A 153 -0.98 -25.16 3.13
CA ILE A 153 -2.35 -25.63 3.03
C ILE A 153 -3.26 -24.64 3.77
N ALA A 154 -4.29 -24.16 3.09
CA ALA A 154 -5.32 -23.30 3.69
C ALA A 154 -6.56 -24.12 4.04
N LEU A 155 -7.00 -24.07 5.29
CA LEU A 155 -8.11 -24.85 5.80
C LEU A 155 -9.16 -23.95 6.44
N PRO A 156 -10.40 -23.90 5.91
CA PRO A 156 -11.53 -23.31 6.61
C PRO A 156 -11.84 -24.06 7.93
N HIS A 157 -12.32 -23.33 8.94
CA HIS A 157 -12.60 -23.92 10.25
C HIS A 157 -13.69 -24.99 10.20
N GLU A 158 -14.66 -24.87 9.27
CA GLU A 158 -15.72 -25.85 9.06
C GLU A 158 -15.14 -27.21 8.70
N ILE A 159 -14.24 -27.26 7.73
CA ILE A 159 -13.62 -28.51 7.27
C ILE A 159 -12.81 -29.16 8.41
N PHE A 160 -12.06 -28.34 9.16
CA PHE A 160 -11.30 -28.85 10.31
C PHE A 160 -12.21 -29.49 11.37
N ARG A 161 -13.37 -28.88 11.64
CA ARG A 161 -14.36 -29.40 12.56
C ARG A 161 -15.07 -30.66 12.04
N GLU A 162 -15.43 -30.69 10.74
CA GLU A 162 -16.25 -31.76 10.15
C GLU A 162 -15.44 -33.04 9.91
N LEU A 163 -14.20 -32.93 9.44
CA LEU A 163 -13.35 -34.10 9.14
C LEU A 163 -12.62 -34.67 10.37
N GLY A 164 -12.60 -33.92 11.46
CA GLY A 164 -11.92 -34.31 12.70
C GLY A 164 -10.42 -34.01 12.69
N ALA A 165 -9.96 -33.43 13.79
CA ALA A 165 -8.60 -32.93 13.94
C ALA A 165 -7.51 -34.01 13.75
N GLN A 166 -7.72 -35.22 14.27
CA GLN A 166 -6.67 -36.25 14.30
C GLN A 166 -6.21 -36.69 12.91
N THR A 167 -7.16 -36.88 11.97
CA THR A 167 -6.84 -37.30 10.61
C THR A 167 -6.13 -36.16 9.84
N LEU A 168 -6.60 -34.90 10.01
CA LEU A 168 -6.00 -33.73 9.39
C LEU A 168 -4.60 -33.45 9.92
N VAL A 169 -4.38 -33.55 11.26
CA VAL A 169 -3.06 -33.37 11.86
C VAL A 169 -2.03 -34.35 11.28
N ARG A 170 -2.44 -35.64 11.12
CA ARG A 170 -1.57 -36.63 10.50
C ARG A 170 -1.28 -36.29 9.05
N ALA A 171 -2.29 -35.98 8.25
CA ALA A 171 -2.11 -35.66 6.82
C ALA A 171 -1.24 -34.40 6.62
N LEU A 172 -1.44 -33.36 7.42
CA LEU A 172 -0.59 -32.16 7.41
C LEU A 172 0.86 -32.49 7.79
N GLY A 173 1.06 -33.34 8.82
CA GLY A 173 2.39 -33.78 9.22
C GLY A 173 3.12 -34.58 8.15
N GLU A 174 2.41 -35.46 7.44
CA GLU A 174 2.96 -36.22 6.30
C GLU A 174 3.31 -35.34 5.11
N GLN A 175 2.50 -34.31 4.83
CA GLN A 175 2.68 -33.44 3.67
C GLN A 175 3.71 -32.32 3.88
N LEU A 176 3.63 -31.63 5.00
CA LEU A 176 4.45 -30.42 5.27
C LEU A 176 5.66 -30.70 6.14
N GLY A 177 5.62 -31.75 7.01
CA GLY A 177 6.62 -32.00 8.03
C GLY A 177 6.55 -31.01 9.18
N PHE A 178 7.33 -31.24 10.24
CA PHE A 178 7.51 -30.35 11.38
C PHE A 178 8.93 -29.79 11.37
N PRO A 179 9.15 -28.54 11.84
CA PRO A 179 8.14 -27.61 12.37
C PRO A 179 7.28 -26.97 11.28
N MET A 180 6.11 -26.47 11.67
CA MET A 180 5.18 -25.70 10.85
C MET A 180 4.91 -24.33 11.44
N MET A 181 4.44 -23.39 10.61
CA MET A 181 3.81 -22.15 11.04
C MET A 181 2.31 -22.25 10.78
N VAL A 182 1.50 -21.92 11.78
CA VAL A 182 0.04 -21.80 11.65
C VAL A 182 -0.32 -20.35 11.85
N LYS A 183 -1.12 -19.78 10.94
CA LYS A 183 -1.51 -18.36 10.97
C LYS A 183 -2.89 -18.16 10.35
N PRO A 184 -3.64 -17.11 10.71
CA PRO A 184 -4.84 -16.72 9.97
C PRO A 184 -4.48 -16.37 8.53
N SER A 185 -5.36 -16.68 7.56
CA SER A 185 -5.16 -16.29 6.16
C SER A 185 -5.14 -14.77 6.00
N ARG A 186 -5.92 -14.06 6.78
CA ARG A 186 -6.03 -12.60 6.78
C ARG A 186 -5.67 -12.04 8.16
N GLY A 187 -5.16 -10.81 8.17
CA GLY A 187 -4.77 -10.12 9.39
C GLY A 187 -3.29 -9.78 9.43
N GLY A 188 -2.94 -8.93 10.39
CA GLY A 188 -1.60 -8.39 10.61
C GLY A 188 -1.05 -8.71 12.01
N SER A 189 0.09 -8.10 12.34
CA SER A 189 0.70 -8.09 13.67
C SER A 189 0.97 -9.47 14.30
N ALA A 190 1.10 -10.52 13.50
CA ALA A 190 1.29 -11.91 13.94
C ALA A 190 0.22 -12.42 14.93
N LEU A 191 -0.97 -11.80 14.95
CA LEU A 191 -2.09 -12.28 15.76
C LEU A 191 -2.54 -13.65 15.28
N GLY A 192 -2.68 -14.60 16.22
CA GLY A 192 -3.04 -15.99 15.92
C GLY A 192 -1.97 -16.82 15.23
N CYS A 193 -0.74 -16.29 15.07
CA CYS A 193 0.40 -17.04 14.54
C CYS A 193 1.04 -17.91 15.60
N SER A 194 1.38 -19.17 15.25
CA SER A 194 2.02 -20.12 16.16
C SER A 194 2.99 -21.04 15.41
N LYS A 195 4.23 -21.16 15.92
CA LYS A 195 5.17 -22.20 15.51
C LYS A 195 4.77 -23.50 16.17
N VAL A 196 4.56 -24.54 15.36
CA VAL A 196 4.15 -25.88 15.77
C VAL A 196 5.32 -26.84 15.52
N SER A 197 5.92 -27.34 16.59
CA SER A 197 7.09 -28.22 16.51
C SER A 197 6.71 -29.70 16.60
N ARG A 198 5.50 -30.03 17.10
CA ARG A 198 5.02 -31.41 17.31
C ARG A 198 3.53 -31.52 16.96
N PRO A 199 3.08 -32.72 16.56
CA PRO A 199 1.68 -32.96 16.16
C PRO A 199 0.64 -32.57 17.22
N ASP A 200 0.95 -32.77 18.49
CA ASP A 200 0.03 -32.50 19.60
C ASP A 200 -0.28 -31.00 19.79
N GLN A 201 0.56 -30.12 19.27
CA GLN A 201 0.38 -28.65 19.33
C GLN A 201 -0.55 -28.12 18.21
N LEU A 202 -0.67 -28.86 17.08
CA LEU A 202 -1.35 -28.35 15.88
C LEU A 202 -2.84 -28.02 16.10
N PRO A 203 -3.65 -28.83 16.83
CA PRO A 203 -5.05 -28.50 17.07
C PRO A 203 -5.23 -27.16 17.83
N SER A 204 -4.40 -26.92 18.84
CA SER A 204 -4.44 -25.67 19.60
C SER A 204 -4.03 -24.47 18.75
N ALA A 205 -3.00 -24.61 17.91
CA ALA A 205 -2.56 -23.57 16.97
C ALA A 205 -3.65 -23.23 15.93
N MET A 206 -4.34 -24.25 15.40
CA MET A 206 -5.47 -24.05 14.48
C MET A 206 -6.61 -23.28 15.14
N VAL A 207 -6.99 -23.64 16.38
CA VAL A 207 -8.02 -22.91 17.13
C VAL A 207 -7.58 -21.46 17.37
N GLY A 208 -6.30 -21.25 17.71
CA GLY A 208 -5.73 -19.90 17.85
C GLY A 208 -5.82 -19.05 16.59
N ALA A 209 -5.52 -19.64 15.43
CA ALA A 209 -5.66 -18.96 14.14
C ALA A 209 -7.12 -18.65 13.81
N TYR A 210 -8.05 -19.57 14.07
CA TYR A 210 -9.48 -19.36 13.83
C TYR A 210 -10.13 -18.30 14.73
N ALA A 211 -9.49 -17.92 15.82
CA ALA A 211 -9.96 -16.79 16.63
C ALA A 211 -9.84 -15.44 15.89
N TYR A 212 -9.02 -15.36 14.82
CA TYR A 212 -8.77 -14.16 14.04
C TYR A 212 -9.23 -14.24 12.58
N GLY A 213 -9.74 -15.38 12.12
CA GLY A 213 -10.23 -15.52 10.76
C GLY A 213 -10.84 -16.89 10.47
N ALA A 214 -11.69 -16.98 9.47
CA ALA A 214 -12.38 -18.20 9.10
C ALA A 214 -11.46 -19.27 8.48
N VAL A 215 -10.28 -18.88 7.99
CA VAL A 215 -9.33 -19.74 7.29
C VAL A 215 -7.98 -19.67 8.01
N ALA A 216 -7.44 -20.83 8.39
CA ALA A 216 -6.07 -20.97 8.88
C ALA A 216 -5.16 -21.45 7.73
N VAL A 217 -4.00 -20.85 7.62
CA VAL A 217 -2.89 -21.29 6.76
C VAL A 217 -1.91 -22.08 7.62
N VAL A 218 -1.62 -23.30 7.20
CA VAL A 218 -0.57 -24.14 7.75
C VAL A 218 0.54 -24.20 6.72
N GLU A 219 1.73 -23.76 7.07
CA GLU A 219 2.87 -23.72 6.14
C GLU A 219 4.10 -24.38 6.75
N ARG A 220 4.99 -24.88 5.90
CA ARG A 220 6.31 -25.33 6.30
C ARG A 220 7.05 -24.17 6.97
N PHE A 221 7.58 -24.38 8.16
CA PHE A 221 8.40 -23.38 8.83
C PHE A 221 9.73 -23.21 8.11
N ILE A 222 10.06 -21.99 7.72
CA ILE A 222 11.33 -21.65 7.09
C ILE A 222 12.28 -21.12 8.16
N GLU A 223 13.42 -21.77 8.31
CA GLU A 223 14.51 -21.30 9.17
C GLU A 223 15.40 -20.33 8.41
N GLY A 224 15.80 -19.23 9.04
CA GLY A 224 16.67 -18.25 8.41
C GLY A 224 16.59 -16.87 9.04
N THR A 225 17.10 -15.89 8.32
CA THR A 225 17.12 -14.48 8.73
C THR A 225 15.83 -13.79 8.21
N GLU A 226 15.05 -13.23 9.13
CA GLU A 226 13.85 -12.47 8.76
C GLU A 226 14.24 -11.08 8.25
N VAL A 227 13.76 -10.73 7.06
CA VAL A 227 14.02 -9.46 6.40
C VAL A 227 12.75 -8.89 5.80
N THR A 228 12.74 -7.58 5.61
CA THR A 228 11.65 -6.90 4.92
C THR A 228 12.19 -5.90 3.90
N VAL A 229 11.51 -5.83 2.76
CA VAL A 229 11.84 -4.95 1.64
C VAL A 229 10.68 -4.02 1.36
N ALA A 230 10.88 -2.72 1.51
CA ALA A 230 9.93 -1.72 1.04
C ALA A 230 10.18 -1.42 -0.44
N VAL A 231 9.11 -1.38 -1.22
CA VAL A 231 9.11 -0.94 -2.62
C VAL A 231 8.29 0.33 -2.73
N VAL A 232 8.86 1.37 -3.35
CA VAL A 232 8.23 2.69 -3.50
C VAL A 232 8.32 3.13 -4.95
N ASP A 233 7.20 3.55 -5.54
CA ASP A 233 7.17 4.23 -6.84
C ASP A 233 6.82 5.72 -6.66
N ARG A 234 7.80 6.58 -6.87
CA ARG A 234 7.66 8.04 -6.81
C ARG A 234 7.38 8.68 -8.18
N GLY A 235 6.90 7.88 -9.14
CA GLY A 235 6.63 8.30 -10.52
C GLY A 235 7.79 8.09 -11.50
N MET A 236 8.85 7.38 -11.06
CA MET A 236 10.01 7.01 -11.88
C MET A 236 10.10 5.50 -12.13
N GLY A 237 9.09 4.76 -11.67
CA GLY A 237 9.08 3.32 -11.56
C GLY A 237 9.38 2.85 -10.14
N PRO A 238 9.00 1.59 -9.82
CA PRO A 238 9.19 1.04 -8.48
C PRO A 238 10.68 0.84 -8.15
N GLU A 239 11.08 1.28 -6.97
CA GLU A 239 12.43 1.15 -6.41
C GLU A 239 12.37 0.36 -5.10
N ALA A 240 13.24 -0.63 -4.92
CA ALA A 240 13.43 -1.30 -3.64
C ALA A 240 14.33 -0.45 -2.74
N LEU A 241 13.87 -0.20 -1.51
CA LEU A 241 14.66 0.51 -0.49
C LEU A 241 15.66 -0.44 0.19
N PRO A 242 16.64 0.10 0.92
CA PRO A 242 17.56 -0.71 1.73
C PRO A 242 16.80 -1.71 2.61
N ILE A 243 17.27 -2.94 2.63
CA ILE A 243 16.61 -4.05 3.31
C ILE A 243 16.73 -3.86 4.82
N VAL A 244 15.64 -4.11 5.52
CA VAL A 244 15.62 -4.11 6.99
C VAL A 244 15.65 -5.54 7.49
N GLU A 245 16.62 -5.88 8.30
CA GLU A 245 16.70 -7.15 9.02
C GLU A 245 15.98 -7.03 10.35
N ILE A 246 15.22 -8.06 10.70
CA ILE A 246 14.41 -8.14 11.91
C ILE A 246 15.01 -9.24 12.81
N ARG A 247 15.54 -8.84 13.96
CA ARG A 247 16.18 -9.76 14.94
C ARG A 247 15.39 -9.78 16.25
N PRO A 248 14.39 -10.64 16.37
CA PRO A 248 13.71 -10.84 17.65
C PRO A 248 14.60 -11.65 18.60
N ASP A 249 14.64 -11.25 19.87
CA ASP A 249 15.43 -11.96 20.90
C ASP A 249 14.90 -13.38 21.16
N SER A 250 13.60 -13.63 20.90
CA SER A 250 12.95 -14.93 20.99
C SER A 250 13.25 -15.88 19.81
N GLY A 251 13.87 -15.37 18.74
CA GLY A 251 14.08 -16.11 17.49
C GLY A 251 12.84 -16.24 16.58
N VAL A 252 11.67 -15.71 17.01
CA VAL A 252 10.45 -15.64 16.18
C VAL A 252 9.82 -14.26 16.36
N TYR A 253 9.53 -13.58 15.26
CA TYR A 253 8.92 -12.26 15.29
C TYR A 253 7.40 -12.35 15.45
N ASP A 254 6.97 -12.82 16.62
CA ASP A 254 5.58 -12.96 17.03
C ASP A 254 4.99 -11.62 17.56
N TYR A 255 3.74 -11.67 18.03
CA TYR A 255 3.05 -10.51 18.61
C TYR A 255 3.83 -9.89 19.78
N THR A 256 4.38 -10.71 20.66
CA THR A 256 5.16 -10.25 21.82
C THR A 256 6.43 -9.54 21.37
N ALA A 257 7.17 -10.12 20.43
CA ALA A 257 8.37 -9.53 19.88
C ALA A 257 8.11 -8.19 19.13
N ARG A 258 6.92 -8.02 18.55
CA ARG A 258 6.50 -6.77 17.84
C ARG A 258 6.19 -5.63 18.81
N TYR A 259 5.54 -5.92 19.94
CA TYR A 259 4.98 -4.89 20.82
C TYR A 259 5.67 -4.75 22.17
N THR A 260 6.67 -5.58 22.50
CA THR A 260 7.52 -5.43 23.67
C THR A 260 8.73 -4.56 23.33
N ALA A 261 8.86 -3.44 24.01
CA ALA A 261 10.00 -2.53 23.78
C ALA A 261 11.34 -3.25 24.04
N GLY A 262 12.24 -3.20 23.09
CA GLY A 262 13.57 -3.81 23.15
C GLY A 262 13.63 -5.31 22.85
N ALA A 263 12.48 -6.00 22.64
CA ALA A 263 12.46 -7.43 22.31
C ALA A 263 12.88 -7.74 20.87
N THR A 264 12.96 -6.73 20.01
CA THR A 264 13.35 -6.87 18.59
C THR A 264 14.30 -5.74 18.19
N ARG A 265 15.37 -6.09 17.51
CA ARG A 265 16.29 -5.15 16.89
C ARG A 265 16.05 -5.10 15.38
N PHE A 266 16.06 -3.88 14.83
CA PHE A 266 15.98 -3.65 13.39
C PHE A 266 17.34 -3.12 12.91
N LEU A 267 17.90 -3.77 11.90
CA LEU A 267 19.16 -3.37 11.27
C LEU A 267 18.89 -2.91 9.84
N CYS A 268 19.27 -1.70 9.51
CA CYS A 268 19.11 -1.15 8.17
C CYS A 268 20.37 -0.34 7.78
N PRO A 269 21.09 -0.72 6.71
CA PRO A 269 20.88 -1.91 5.89
C PRO A 269 21.05 -3.22 6.68
N ALA A 270 20.39 -4.30 6.22
CA ALA A 270 20.53 -5.63 6.76
C ALA A 270 21.98 -6.13 6.68
N GLU A 271 22.42 -6.95 7.65
CA GLU A 271 23.74 -7.57 7.66
C GLU A 271 23.74 -8.84 6.78
N LEU A 272 23.53 -8.65 5.47
CA LEU A 272 23.53 -9.72 4.47
C LEU A 272 24.68 -9.56 3.48
N PRO A 273 25.18 -10.66 2.89
CA PRO A 273 26.03 -10.59 1.71
C PRO A 273 25.36 -9.79 0.59
N ALA A 274 26.11 -8.99 -0.17
CA ALA A 274 25.56 -8.12 -1.20
C ALA A 274 24.67 -8.86 -2.22
N GLU A 275 25.12 -10.04 -2.68
CA GLU A 275 24.37 -10.87 -3.62
C GLU A 275 23.02 -11.36 -3.04
N VAL A 276 22.96 -11.60 -1.72
CA VAL A 276 21.72 -11.99 -1.04
C VAL A 276 20.78 -10.77 -0.92
N ALA A 277 21.34 -9.62 -0.57
CA ALA A 277 20.59 -8.37 -0.52
C ALA A 277 19.98 -8.02 -1.90
N ASP A 278 20.76 -8.18 -2.98
CA ASP A 278 20.28 -7.97 -4.35
C ASP A 278 19.13 -8.92 -4.71
N ARG A 279 19.22 -10.21 -4.31
CA ARG A 279 18.12 -11.17 -4.50
C ARG A 279 16.86 -10.79 -3.74
N CYS A 280 16.99 -10.33 -2.50
CA CYS A 280 15.85 -9.85 -1.70
C CYS A 280 15.19 -8.63 -2.36
N ALA A 281 15.98 -7.65 -2.82
CA ALA A 281 15.49 -6.47 -3.51
C ALA A 281 14.74 -6.84 -4.81
N ALA A 282 15.33 -7.73 -5.62
CA ALA A 282 14.75 -8.23 -6.86
C ALA A 282 13.43 -8.99 -6.60
N LEU A 283 13.38 -9.83 -5.57
CA LEU A 283 12.15 -10.53 -5.16
C LEU A 283 11.07 -9.54 -4.73
N GLY A 284 11.39 -8.53 -3.90
CA GLY A 284 10.44 -7.51 -3.48
C GLY A 284 9.84 -6.74 -4.65
N LEU A 285 10.66 -6.31 -5.62
CA LEU A 285 10.22 -5.66 -6.85
C LEU A 285 9.31 -6.58 -7.67
N LYS A 286 9.69 -7.85 -7.83
CA LYS A 286 8.90 -8.81 -8.61
C LYS A 286 7.55 -9.11 -7.96
N ILE A 287 7.49 -9.23 -6.65
CA ILE A 287 6.23 -9.41 -5.91
C ILE A 287 5.33 -8.18 -6.07
N HIS A 288 5.89 -6.97 -5.96
CA HIS A 288 5.15 -5.73 -6.19
C HIS A 288 4.50 -5.71 -7.58
N GLU A 289 5.22 -6.12 -8.61
CA GLU A 289 4.73 -6.25 -9.99
C GLU A 289 3.66 -7.34 -10.14
N VAL A 290 3.96 -8.56 -9.71
CA VAL A 290 3.10 -9.75 -9.88
C VAL A 290 1.74 -9.59 -9.19
N LEU A 291 1.72 -8.97 -8.00
CA LEU A 291 0.49 -8.71 -7.27
C LEU A 291 -0.23 -7.42 -7.73
N GLY A 292 0.30 -6.72 -8.75
CA GLY A 292 -0.29 -5.50 -9.28
C GLY A 292 -0.33 -4.36 -8.26
N LEU A 293 0.68 -4.29 -7.38
CA LEU A 293 0.76 -3.27 -6.34
C LEU A 293 1.18 -1.92 -6.92
N ARG A 294 0.92 -0.85 -6.17
CA ARG A 294 1.14 0.51 -6.61
C ARG A 294 1.62 1.39 -5.46
N ASP A 295 2.43 2.38 -5.79
CA ASP A 295 2.92 3.44 -4.93
C ASP A 295 3.85 2.96 -3.81
N LEU A 296 3.37 2.10 -2.93
CA LEU A 296 4.10 1.62 -1.76
C LEU A 296 3.66 0.21 -1.37
N SER A 297 4.62 -0.65 -1.10
CA SER A 297 4.40 -1.95 -0.45
C SER A 297 5.58 -2.33 0.43
N ARG A 298 5.37 -3.29 1.32
CA ARG A 298 6.44 -3.92 2.10
C ARG A 298 6.29 -5.43 2.01
N THR A 299 7.32 -6.11 1.53
CA THR A 299 7.36 -7.56 1.44
C THR A 299 8.20 -8.14 2.56
N ASP A 300 7.65 -9.07 3.32
CA ASP A 300 8.32 -9.78 4.41
C ASP A 300 8.79 -11.14 3.90
N MET A 301 10.03 -11.52 4.22
CA MET A 301 10.75 -12.69 3.69
C MET A 301 11.61 -13.35 4.75
N ILE A 302 11.90 -14.63 4.59
CA ILE A 302 13.00 -15.31 5.29
C ILE A 302 14.11 -15.61 4.28
N VAL A 303 15.33 -15.20 4.58
CA VAL A 303 16.52 -15.65 3.87
C VAL A 303 16.96 -16.95 4.51
N ASN A 304 16.85 -18.06 3.77
CA ASN A 304 17.21 -19.39 4.27
C ASN A 304 18.75 -19.62 4.34
N SER A 305 19.18 -20.79 4.78
CA SER A 305 20.60 -21.14 4.90
C SER A 305 21.38 -21.10 3.59
N ASP A 306 20.70 -21.25 2.44
CA ASP A 306 21.30 -21.21 1.10
C ASP A 306 21.38 -19.77 0.56
N GLY A 307 20.94 -18.80 1.35
CA GLY A 307 20.87 -17.39 0.97
C GLY A 307 19.71 -17.08 0.02
N GLU A 308 18.72 -17.97 -0.12
CA GLU A 308 17.55 -17.74 -0.96
C GLU A 308 16.44 -17.04 -0.16
N PRO A 309 15.90 -15.90 -0.65
CA PRO A 309 14.77 -15.27 -0.01
C PRO A 309 13.47 -16.00 -0.33
N VAL A 310 12.70 -16.32 0.70
CA VAL A 310 11.41 -17.01 0.63
C VAL A 310 10.33 -16.02 1.03
N PHE A 311 9.35 -15.77 0.17
CA PHE A 311 8.22 -14.88 0.41
C PHE A 311 7.34 -15.37 1.56
N LEU A 312 6.97 -14.50 2.50
CA LEU A 312 6.02 -14.81 3.57
C LEU A 312 4.68 -14.10 3.40
N GLU A 313 4.73 -12.79 3.25
CA GLU A 313 3.55 -11.93 3.09
C GLU A 313 3.95 -10.57 2.50
N VAL A 314 2.95 -9.82 2.02
CA VAL A 314 3.13 -8.44 1.57
C VAL A 314 2.09 -7.55 2.23
N ASN A 315 2.51 -6.33 2.58
CA ASN A 315 1.69 -5.32 3.21
C ASN A 315 1.53 -4.11 2.27
N VAL A 316 0.29 -3.72 1.99
CA VAL A 316 -0.08 -2.61 1.08
C VAL A 316 -0.24 -1.26 1.79
N ALA A 317 -0.25 -1.26 3.12
CA ALA A 317 -0.31 -0.06 3.96
C ALA A 317 0.64 -0.22 5.17
N PRO A 318 1.97 -0.29 4.93
CA PRO A 318 2.92 -0.55 5.99
C PRO A 318 2.97 0.58 7.01
N GLY A 319 3.32 0.24 8.26
CA GLY A 319 3.46 1.20 9.35
C GLY A 319 4.47 2.31 9.07
N MET A 320 4.14 3.52 9.52
CA MET A 320 4.94 4.73 9.32
C MET A 320 5.40 5.36 10.65
N THR A 321 5.35 4.61 11.76
CA THR A 321 5.85 5.09 13.05
C THR A 321 7.38 5.18 13.06
N GLU A 322 7.96 5.76 14.10
CA GLU A 322 9.42 5.90 14.25
C GLU A 322 10.15 4.55 14.31
N THR A 323 9.46 3.51 14.77
CA THR A 323 10.01 2.16 14.93
C THR A 323 9.57 1.20 13.81
N SER A 324 8.91 1.71 12.78
CA SER A 324 8.48 0.90 11.63
C SER A 324 9.62 0.70 10.62
N ALA A 325 9.67 -0.45 9.98
CA ALA A 325 10.73 -0.82 9.04
C ALA A 325 10.82 0.13 7.81
N VAL A 326 9.67 0.57 7.26
CA VAL A 326 9.66 1.43 6.08
C VAL A 326 10.33 2.79 6.33
N PRO A 327 10.02 3.53 7.41
CA PRO A 327 10.77 4.73 7.76
C PRO A 327 12.27 4.53 7.96
N LEU A 328 12.70 3.42 8.53
CA LEU A 328 14.13 3.07 8.67
C LEU A 328 14.78 2.89 7.29
N ALA A 329 14.10 2.19 6.38
CA ALA A 329 14.59 2.01 5.01
C ALA A 329 14.67 3.34 4.24
N ILE A 330 13.69 4.24 4.42
CA ILE A 330 13.67 5.59 3.83
C ILE A 330 14.87 6.40 4.31
N GLU A 331 15.15 6.37 5.62
CA GLU A 331 16.28 7.06 6.22
C GLU A 331 17.62 6.51 5.72
N ALA A 332 17.76 5.17 5.69
CA ALA A 332 18.95 4.50 5.18
C ALA A 332 19.21 4.78 3.68
N ALA A 333 18.14 5.00 2.89
CA ALA A 333 18.25 5.45 1.50
C ALA A 333 18.65 6.94 1.37
N GLY A 334 18.76 7.68 2.47
CA GLY A 334 19.00 9.11 2.46
C GLY A 334 17.80 9.93 1.97
N TRP A 335 16.60 9.36 2.01
CA TRP A 335 15.39 10.02 1.56
C TRP A 335 14.69 10.77 2.70
N SER A 336 13.95 11.80 2.34
CA SER A 336 13.04 12.46 3.26
C SER A 336 11.65 11.82 3.20
N LEU A 337 11.10 11.40 4.34
CA LEU A 337 9.73 10.89 4.45
C LEU A 337 8.73 11.88 3.84
N GLY A 338 8.86 13.18 4.15
CA GLY A 338 7.96 14.21 3.62
C GLY A 338 8.05 14.34 2.10
N LYS A 339 9.28 14.25 1.52
CA LYS A 339 9.43 14.27 0.06
C LYS A 339 8.79 13.04 -0.57
N MET A 340 9.04 11.85 -0.05
CA MET A 340 8.44 10.62 -0.55
C MET A 340 6.90 10.69 -0.51
N CYS A 341 6.32 11.05 0.64
CA CYS A 341 4.86 11.16 0.76
C CYS A 341 4.28 12.20 -0.22
N ALA A 342 4.95 13.35 -0.42
CA ALA A 342 4.51 14.35 -1.38
C ALA A 342 4.62 13.86 -2.84
N ASP A 343 5.65 13.08 -3.18
CA ASP A 343 5.80 12.46 -4.49
C ASP A 343 4.65 11.47 -4.76
N LEU A 344 4.30 10.63 -3.78
CA LEU A 344 3.16 9.70 -3.87
C LEU A 344 1.82 10.41 -4.03
N VAL A 345 1.60 11.51 -3.31
CA VAL A 345 0.39 12.36 -3.45
C VAL A 345 0.29 12.92 -4.86
N ARG A 346 1.38 13.48 -5.40
CA ARG A 346 1.39 13.99 -6.78
C ARG A 346 1.11 12.89 -7.81
N GLY A 347 1.69 11.70 -7.63
CA GLY A 347 1.40 10.55 -8.48
C GLY A 347 -0.07 10.15 -8.45
N ALA A 348 -0.70 10.16 -7.27
CA ALA A 348 -2.12 9.87 -7.11
C ALA A 348 -3.01 10.91 -7.79
N ALA A 349 -2.72 12.21 -7.61
CA ALA A 349 -3.44 13.31 -8.25
C ALA A 349 -3.37 13.23 -9.79
N ALA A 350 -2.18 12.95 -10.33
CA ALA A 350 -1.98 12.85 -11.77
C ALA A 350 -2.79 11.73 -12.43
N ARG A 351 -2.98 10.59 -11.75
CA ARG A 351 -3.80 9.47 -12.25
C ARG A 351 -5.28 9.83 -12.40
N SER A 352 -5.81 10.62 -11.48
CA SER A 352 -7.22 11.06 -11.51
C SER A 352 -7.50 11.99 -12.70
N SER A 353 -6.56 12.88 -13.02
CA SER A 353 -6.71 13.81 -14.16
C SER A 353 -6.74 13.07 -15.51
N VAL A 354 -5.98 11.99 -15.66
CA VAL A 354 -5.97 11.18 -16.90
C VAL A 354 -7.29 10.43 -17.09
N SER A 355 -7.88 9.88 -16.03
CA SER A 355 -9.19 9.22 -16.09
C SER A 355 -10.32 10.19 -16.48
N ALA A 356 -10.27 11.43 -16.02
CA ALA A 356 -11.26 12.45 -16.36
C ALA A 356 -11.19 12.86 -17.84
N VAL A 357 -10.00 12.91 -18.43
CA VAL A 357 -9.82 13.25 -19.87
C VAL A 357 -10.27 12.10 -20.79
N SER A 358 -10.13 10.84 -20.35
CA SER A 358 -10.57 9.67 -21.14
C SER A 358 -12.09 9.44 -21.11
N ALA A 359 -12.82 10.12 -20.24
CA ALA A 359 -14.27 9.99 -20.07
C ALA A 359 -15.08 11.02 -20.91
N ILE A 360 -14.43 11.86 -21.71
CA ILE A 360 -15.11 12.78 -22.64
C ILE A 360 -15.29 12.03 -23.97
N PRO A 361 -16.54 11.73 -24.39
CA PRO A 361 -16.84 11.00 -25.63
C PRO A 361 -16.49 11.78 -26.88
#